data_09b461269a18a30106cb0b93f28ee69e
#
_entry.id   09b461269a18a30106cb0b93f28ee69e
#
_cell.length_a   1.000
_cell.length_b   1.000
_cell.length_c   1.000
_cell.angle_alpha   90.00
_cell.angle_beta   90.00
_cell.angle_gamma   90.00
#
_symmetry.space_group_name_H-M   'P 1'
#
loop_
_entity.id
_entity.type
_entity.pdbx_description
1 polymer ?
#
loop_
_entity_poly.entity_id
_entity_poly.type
_entity_poly.pdbx_seq_one_letter_code
_entity_poly.pdbx_strand_id
1 'polypeptide(L)'
;RTFSGSGRMWFIGSGSSFCLAKSAAAMFTMRCDIPSLAVAAGDLLLHTERYLNAVKGSVVVFVSRSGMTSEVLRVYDLVAKLEGVSTVSLCANAASTLNDACDLSLCVPWAFDESVCQTRTIGSFFAALAMICALVSRDTRLQEQLKAVSRMGGALDERELPLARQLAEKDWDHVVVLADAEAAGVMEEGALAFKEICCLNSNFYNLLDVRHGPVVMIDERTFVFAFLESAGQTEQA
;
A
#
# COMPACT_ATOMS: atom_id res chain seq x y z
N ARG A 1 -10.01 -17.30 10.53
CA ARG A 1 -9.54 -17.39 11.93
C ARG A 1 -8.18 -16.69 12.12
N THR A 2 -7.27 -16.76 11.16
CA THR A 2 -5.93 -16.15 11.25
C THR A 2 -5.99 -14.64 11.52
N PHE A 3 -6.85 -13.91 10.82
CA PHE A 3 -6.97 -12.45 10.99
C PHE A 3 -7.85 -12.03 12.18
N SER A 4 -8.92 -12.75 12.46
CA SER A 4 -9.93 -12.34 13.46
C SER A 4 -9.57 -12.70 14.91
N GLY A 5 -8.48 -13.40 15.14
CA GLY A 5 -8.01 -13.79 16.49
C GLY A 5 -6.72 -13.10 16.92
N SER A 6 -6.14 -12.25 16.06
CA SER A 6 -4.89 -11.56 16.34
C SER A 6 -5.10 -10.28 17.12
N GLY A 7 -4.33 -10.07 18.18
CA GLY A 7 -4.31 -8.81 18.92
C GLY A 7 -3.62 -7.66 18.18
N ARG A 8 -2.85 -7.93 17.13
CA ARG A 8 -2.14 -6.95 16.31
C ARG A 8 -1.61 -7.56 15.01
N MET A 9 -1.39 -6.70 14.02
CA MET A 9 -0.88 -7.11 12.72
C MET A 9 0.32 -6.27 12.30
N TRP A 10 1.22 -6.91 11.55
CA TRP A 10 2.37 -6.27 10.93
C TRP A 10 2.30 -6.47 9.43
N PHE A 11 2.45 -5.39 8.68
CA PHE A 11 2.51 -5.42 7.23
C PHE A 11 3.93 -5.10 6.79
N ILE A 12 4.58 -6.03 6.10
CA ILE A 12 5.99 -5.93 5.70
C ILE A 12 6.08 -5.87 4.18
N GLY A 13 6.84 -4.92 3.68
CA GLY A 13 7.10 -4.76 2.24
C GLY A 13 8.36 -3.94 1.99
N SER A 14 8.71 -3.77 0.72
CA SER A 14 9.82 -2.92 0.26
C SER A 14 9.35 -2.07 -0.92
N GLY A 15 9.78 -0.80 -1.02
CA GLY A 15 9.38 0.12 -2.08
C GLY A 15 7.86 0.26 -2.20
N SER A 16 7.31 0.12 -3.41
CA SER A 16 5.86 0.19 -3.68
C SER A 16 5.05 -0.77 -2.80
N SER A 17 5.58 -1.96 -2.51
CA SER A 17 4.92 -2.92 -1.61
C SER A 17 4.89 -2.43 -0.15
N PHE A 18 5.87 -1.65 0.29
CA PHE A 18 5.84 -1.01 1.61
C PHE A 18 4.80 0.12 1.64
N CYS A 19 4.66 0.89 0.58
CA CYS A 19 3.58 1.87 0.46
C CYS A 19 2.20 1.21 0.61
N LEU A 20 1.97 0.10 -0.08
CA LEU A 20 0.73 -0.69 0.09
C LEU A 20 0.55 -1.23 1.51
N ALA A 21 1.64 -1.65 2.15
CA ALA A 21 1.61 -2.10 3.54
C ALA A 21 1.13 -1.00 4.49
N LYS A 22 1.48 0.28 4.24
CA LYS A 22 0.98 1.44 5.00
C LYS A 22 -0.53 1.59 4.85
N SER A 23 -1.06 1.52 3.63
CA SER A 23 -2.51 1.54 3.39
C SER A 23 -3.22 0.40 4.11
N ALA A 24 -2.67 -0.82 4.04
CA ALA A 24 -3.24 -1.97 4.73
C ALA A 24 -3.26 -1.79 6.24
N ALA A 25 -2.17 -1.31 6.85
CA ALA A 25 -2.11 -1.07 8.29
C ALA A 25 -3.16 -0.04 8.73
N ALA A 26 -3.36 1.03 7.95
CA ALA A 26 -4.41 2.02 8.20
C ALA A 26 -5.82 1.38 8.10
N MET A 27 -6.10 0.63 7.01
CA MET A 27 -7.39 -0.06 6.82
C MET A 27 -7.72 -0.98 7.99
N PHE A 28 -6.80 -1.83 8.41
CA PHE A 28 -7.05 -2.78 9.49
C PHE A 28 -7.20 -2.10 10.85
N THR A 29 -6.45 -1.03 11.11
CA THR A 29 -6.60 -0.24 12.32
C THR A 29 -7.95 0.47 12.37
N MET A 30 -8.34 1.12 11.27
CA MET A 30 -9.53 1.98 11.25
C MET A 30 -10.84 1.23 11.08
N ARG A 31 -10.85 0.11 10.33
CA ARG A 31 -12.07 -0.64 9.99
C ARG A 31 -12.25 -1.94 10.75
N CYS A 32 -11.18 -2.53 11.25
CA CYS A 32 -11.23 -3.81 11.95
C CYS A 32 -10.95 -3.67 13.44
N ASP A 33 -10.62 -2.48 13.94
CA ASP A 33 -10.17 -2.24 15.31
C ASP A 33 -8.96 -3.13 15.70
N ILE A 34 -8.13 -3.49 14.71
CA ILE A 34 -6.92 -4.29 14.92
C ILE A 34 -5.70 -3.37 14.84
N PRO A 35 -5.01 -3.11 15.96
CA PRO A 35 -3.76 -2.34 15.95
C PRO A 35 -2.78 -2.89 14.92
N SER A 36 -2.44 -2.11 13.92
CA SER A 36 -1.64 -2.56 12.79
C SER A 36 -0.51 -1.60 12.49
N LEU A 37 0.65 -2.14 12.11
CA LEU A 37 1.84 -1.37 11.78
C LEU A 37 2.42 -1.83 10.46
N ALA A 38 2.80 -0.88 9.60
CA ALA A 38 3.61 -1.16 8.42
C ALA A 38 5.08 -0.90 8.73
N VAL A 39 5.95 -1.83 8.31
CA VAL A 39 7.40 -1.71 8.47
C VAL A 39 8.10 -2.09 7.18
N ALA A 40 9.05 -1.26 6.75
CA ALA A 40 9.92 -1.62 5.63
C ALA A 40 10.79 -2.82 6.01
N ALA A 41 10.91 -3.80 5.10
CA ALA A 41 11.72 -5.00 5.37
C ALA A 41 13.18 -4.64 5.73
N GLY A 42 13.75 -3.64 5.04
CA GLY A 42 15.11 -3.17 5.33
C GLY A 42 15.25 -2.56 6.73
N ASP A 43 14.27 -1.81 7.20
CA ASP A 43 14.28 -1.23 8.55
C ASP A 43 14.25 -2.32 9.63
N LEU A 44 13.37 -3.31 9.48
CA LEU A 44 13.31 -4.44 10.40
C LEU A 44 14.63 -5.22 10.44
N LEU A 45 15.28 -5.42 9.29
CA LEU A 45 16.58 -6.10 9.22
C LEU A 45 17.69 -5.33 9.93
N LEU A 46 17.74 -4.01 9.76
CA LEU A 46 18.76 -3.16 10.38
C LEU A 46 18.56 -3.01 11.90
N HIS A 47 17.33 -3.16 12.38
CA HIS A 47 16.95 -2.98 13.77
C HIS A 47 16.28 -4.22 14.38
N THR A 48 16.66 -5.41 13.93
CA THR A 48 16.03 -6.70 14.25
C THR A 48 15.72 -6.86 15.74
N GLU A 49 16.69 -6.65 16.62
CA GLU A 49 16.52 -6.86 18.07
C GLU A 49 15.43 -5.98 18.70
N ARG A 50 15.16 -4.82 18.09
CA ARG A 50 14.13 -3.89 18.58
C ARG A 50 12.73 -4.32 18.20
N TYR A 51 12.58 -5.00 17.06
CA TYR A 51 11.28 -5.40 16.52
C TYR A 51 10.81 -6.78 17.01
N LEU A 52 11.71 -7.77 17.17
CA LEU A 52 11.32 -9.15 17.39
C LEU A 52 10.39 -9.37 18.58
N ASN A 53 10.60 -8.67 19.70
CA ASN A 53 9.71 -8.80 20.86
C ASN A 53 8.32 -8.23 20.61
N ALA A 54 8.21 -7.17 19.82
CA ALA A 54 6.94 -6.55 19.46
C ALA A 54 6.13 -7.38 18.45
N VAL A 55 6.81 -8.18 17.64
CA VAL A 55 6.20 -9.04 16.60
C VAL A 55 5.63 -10.33 17.19
N LYS A 56 6.14 -10.84 18.32
CA LYS A 56 5.63 -12.07 18.95
C LYS A 56 4.12 -12.04 19.16
N GLY A 57 3.45 -13.17 18.93
CA GLY A 57 2.02 -13.31 19.10
C GLY A 57 1.16 -12.52 18.12
N SER A 58 1.71 -12.10 16.97
CA SER A 58 1.02 -11.31 15.97
C SER A 58 0.83 -12.04 14.64
N VAL A 59 0.02 -11.47 13.76
CA VAL A 59 -0.02 -11.85 12.34
C VAL A 59 0.92 -10.94 11.56
N VAL A 60 1.81 -11.53 10.78
CA VAL A 60 2.74 -10.83 9.88
C VAL A 60 2.32 -11.07 8.45
N VAL A 61 1.94 -10.01 7.76
CA VAL A 61 1.53 -10.03 6.36
C VAL A 61 2.66 -9.48 5.50
N PHE A 62 3.20 -10.31 4.64
CA PHE A 62 4.22 -9.92 3.68
C PHE A 62 3.56 -9.51 2.37
N VAL A 63 3.77 -8.28 1.94
CA VAL A 63 3.30 -7.75 0.66
C VAL A 63 4.47 -7.72 -0.30
N SER A 64 4.43 -8.52 -1.36
CA SER A 64 5.55 -8.60 -2.31
C SER A 64 5.07 -9.10 -3.68
N ARG A 65 5.26 -8.29 -4.74
CA ARG A 65 4.91 -8.70 -6.10
C ARG A 65 5.56 -10.03 -6.49
N SER A 66 6.87 -10.10 -6.36
CA SER A 66 7.65 -11.28 -6.77
C SER A 66 7.66 -12.41 -5.73
N GLY A 67 7.48 -12.07 -4.45
CA GLY A 67 7.70 -12.99 -3.34
C GLY A 67 9.14 -13.52 -3.23
N MET A 68 10.10 -12.83 -3.87
CA MET A 68 11.50 -13.21 -3.99
C MET A 68 12.46 -12.11 -3.51
N THR A 69 11.93 -10.99 -3.01
CA THR A 69 12.74 -9.87 -2.50
C THR A 69 13.60 -10.34 -1.32
N SER A 70 14.91 -10.19 -1.43
CA SER A 70 15.87 -10.74 -0.46
C SER A 70 15.63 -10.26 0.97
N GLU A 71 15.35 -8.97 1.14
CA GLU A 71 15.05 -8.38 2.45
C GLU A 71 13.78 -8.98 3.06
N VAL A 72 12.75 -9.18 2.23
CA VAL A 72 11.47 -9.75 2.69
C VAL A 72 11.64 -11.20 3.12
N LEU A 73 12.38 -12.02 2.35
CA LEU A 73 12.68 -13.41 2.70
C LEU A 73 13.51 -13.52 3.97
N ARG A 74 14.52 -12.65 4.14
CA ARG A 74 15.33 -12.63 5.37
C ARG A 74 14.50 -12.22 6.59
N VAL A 75 13.57 -11.29 6.45
CA VAL A 75 12.63 -10.93 7.52
C VAL A 75 11.72 -12.11 7.85
N TYR A 76 11.18 -12.81 6.82
CA TYR A 76 10.40 -14.03 7.02
C TYR A 76 11.18 -15.05 7.87
N ASP A 77 12.43 -15.35 7.54
CA ASP A 77 13.27 -16.30 8.27
C ASP A 77 13.48 -15.95 9.76
N LEU A 78 13.44 -14.66 10.08
CA LEU A 78 13.56 -14.16 11.45
C LEU A 78 12.24 -14.28 12.22
N VAL A 79 11.12 -13.86 11.62
CA VAL A 79 9.85 -13.73 12.35
C VAL A 79 9.04 -15.02 12.39
N ALA A 80 9.15 -15.88 11.38
CA ALA A 80 8.42 -17.15 11.31
C ALA A 80 8.78 -18.12 12.44
N LYS A 81 9.94 -17.92 13.08
CA LYS A 81 10.43 -18.74 14.21
C LYS A 81 9.98 -18.21 15.57
N LEU A 82 9.32 -17.05 15.60
CA LEU A 82 8.91 -16.42 16.86
C LEU A 82 7.64 -17.08 17.41
N GLU A 83 7.56 -17.16 18.72
CA GLU A 83 6.41 -17.73 19.40
C GLU A 83 5.11 -16.98 19.07
N GLY A 84 4.08 -17.74 18.67
CA GLY A 84 2.74 -17.23 18.40
C GLY A 84 2.61 -16.35 17.17
N VAL A 85 3.63 -16.28 16.32
CA VAL A 85 3.54 -15.57 15.02
C VAL A 85 2.84 -16.46 14.01
N SER A 86 1.91 -15.87 13.25
CA SER A 86 1.34 -16.45 12.03
C SER A 86 1.74 -15.61 10.84
N THR A 87 2.17 -16.23 9.76
CA THR A 87 2.69 -15.58 8.56
C THR A 87 1.71 -15.68 7.40
N VAL A 88 1.54 -14.57 6.68
CA VAL A 88 0.68 -14.50 5.50
C VAL A 88 1.46 -13.86 4.36
N SER A 89 1.41 -14.42 3.16
CA SER A 89 1.93 -13.78 1.96
C SER A 89 0.81 -13.22 1.09
N LEU A 90 1.01 -12.04 0.53
CA LEU A 90 0.26 -11.51 -0.61
C LEU A 90 1.25 -11.32 -1.76
N CYS A 91 1.18 -12.20 -2.76
CA CYS A 91 2.10 -12.23 -3.89
C CYS A 91 1.37 -12.32 -5.23
N ALA A 92 2.04 -11.86 -6.29
CA ALA A 92 1.57 -12.06 -7.66
C ALA A 92 2.31 -13.19 -8.39
N ASN A 93 3.40 -13.72 -7.86
CA ASN A 93 4.14 -14.83 -8.41
C ASN A 93 3.75 -16.12 -7.69
N ALA A 94 3.07 -17.04 -8.40
CA ALA A 94 2.62 -18.30 -7.83
C ALA A 94 3.78 -19.24 -7.42
N ALA A 95 4.92 -19.14 -8.08
CA ALA A 95 6.11 -19.96 -7.81
C ALA A 95 7.11 -19.26 -6.87
N SER A 96 6.65 -18.38 -5.99
CA SER A 96 7.53 -17.62 -5.11
C SER A 96 7.87 -18.40 -3.83
N THR A 97 9.11 -18.29 -3.40
CA THR A 97 9.58 -18.87 -2.13
C THR A 97 8.71 -18.43 -0.94
N LEU A 98 8.25 -17.17 -0.97
CA LEU A 98 7.44 -16.62 0.12
C LEU A 98 6.06 -17.29 0.21
N ASN A 99 5.43 -17.60 -0.94
CA ASN A 99 4.15 -18.32 -0.95
C ASN A 99 4.28 -19.74 -0.39
N ASP A 100 5.37 -20.43 -0.72
CA ASP A 100 5.60 -21.80 -0.25
C ASP A 100 5.93 -21.85 1.24
N ALA A 101 6.47 -20.74 1.77
CA ALA A 101 6.99 -20.69 3.14
C ALA A 101 5.97 -20.22 4.18
N CYS A 102 5.06 -19.31 3.82
CA CYS A 102 4.09 -18.72 4.77
C CYS A 102 2.97 -19.72 5.15
N ASP A 103 2.43 -19.55 6.38
CA ASP A 103 1.30 -20.36 6.87
C ASP A 103 0.03 -20.19 6.02
N LEU A 104 -0.16 -19.01 5.42
CA LEU A 104 -1.23 -18.71 4.49
C LEU A 104 -0.70 -17.92 3.31
N SER A 105 -1.02 -18.38 2.09
CA SER A 105 -0.63 -17.71 0.85
C SER A 105 -1.85 -17.16 0.11
N LEU A 106 -1.81 -15.87 -0.19
CA LEU A 106 -2.77 -15.17 -1.03
C LEU A 106 -2.08 -14.82 -2.34
N CYS A 107 -2.29 -15.63 -3.36
CA CYS A 107 -1.67 -15.43 -4.67
C CYS A 107 -2.65 -14.85 -5.67
N VAL A 108 -2.26 -13.78 -6.34
CA VAL A 108 -3.03 -13.09 -7.39
C VAL A 108 -2.22 -13.03 -8.70
N PRO A 109 -2.04 -14.14 -9.42
CA PRO A 109 -1.08 -14.25 -10.54
C PRO A 109 -1.37 -13.28 -11.69
N TRP A 110 -2.64 -12.98 -11.94
CA TRP A 110 -3.03 -12.02 -12.99
C TRP A 110 -2.58 -10.58 -12.71
N ALA A 111 -2.19 -10.28 -11.47
CA ALA A 111 -1.68 -8.96 -11.07
C ALA A 111 -0.19 -8.80 -11.37
N PHE A 112 0.53 -9.85 -11.77
CA PHE A 112 1.96 -9.78 -11.99
C PHE A 112 2.31 -8.84 -13.15
N ASP A 113 3.16 -7.85 -12.87
CA ASP A 113 3.76 -6.97 -13.86
C ASP A 113 5.17 -7.43 -14.19
N GLU A 114 5.50 -7.51 -15.48
CA GLU A 114 6.89 -7.76 -15.93
C GLU A 114 7.72 -6.47 -15.93
N SER A 115 7.06 -5.30 -15.90
CA SER A 115 7.76 -4.01 -15.86
C SER A 115 8.50 -3.82 -14.52
N VAL A 116 9.59 -3.05 -14.57
CA VAL A 116 10.37 -2.71 -13.36
C VAL A 116 9.47 -1.96 -12.38
N CYS A 117 8.83 -0.90 -12.84
CA CYS A 117 7.88 -0.12 -12.04
C CYS A 117 6.53 -0.82 -12.02
N GLN A 118 6.00 -1.04 -10.82
CA GLN A 118 4.73 -1.72 -10.64
C GLN A 118 3.57 -0.78 -10.98
N THR A 119 2.59 -1.26 -11.72
CA THR A 119 1.35 -0.53 -12.05
C THR A 119 0.12 -1.37 -11.75
N ARG A 120 -0.15 -2.40 -12.55
CA ARG A 120 -1.28 -3.31 -12.36
C ARG A 120 -1.25 -4.01 -11.00
N THR A 121 -0.07 -4.43 -10.54
CA THR A 121 0.10 -5.05 -9.23
C THR A 121 -0.37 -4.14 -8.11
N ILE A 122 -0.09 -2.83 -8.18
CA ILE A 122 -0.46 -1.86 -7.15
C ILE A 122 -1.97 -1.80 -6.96
N GLY A 123 -2.72 -1.53 -8.02
CA GLY A 123 -4.18 -1.48 -7.95
C GLY A 123 -4.80 -2.82 -7.52
N SER A 124 -4.26 -3.94 -8.03
CA SER A 124 -4.74 -5.28 -7.68
C SER A 124 -4.49 -5.64 -6.22
N PHE A 125 -3.31 -5.33 -5.69
CA PHE A 125 -2.97 -5.59 -4.28
C PHE A 125 -3.75 -4.67 -3.34
N PHE A 126 -3.90 -3.39 -3.70
CA PHE A 126 -4.72 -2.47 -2.91
C PHE A 126 -6.17 -2.98 -2.82
N ALA A 127 -6.76 -3.38 -3.94
CA ALA A 127 -8.11 -3.95 -3.97
C ALA A 127 -8.21 -5.28 -3.18
N ALA A 128 -7.19 -6.15 -3.27
CA ALA A 128 -7.14 -7.39 -2.49
C ALA A 128 -7.06 -7.11 -0.98
N LEU A 129 -6.20 -6.19 -0.54
CA LEU A 129 -6.07 -5.79 0.86
C LEU A 129 -7.36 -5.16 1.39
N ALA A 130 -8.00 -4.29 0.61
CA ALA A 130 -9.29 -3.70 0.95
C ALA A 130 -10.40 -4.78 1.05
N MET A 131 -10.41 -5.76 0.14
CA MET A 131 -11.37 -6.87 0.20
C MET A 131 -11.15 -7.75 1.42
N ILE A 132 -9.89 -8.07 1.76
CA ILE A 132 -9.57 -8.83 2.99
C ILE A 132 -10.03 -8.05 4.22
N CYS A 133 -9.75 -6.74 4.26
CA CYS A 133 -10.21 -5.87 5.33
C CYS A 133 -11.75 -5.89 5.45
N ALA A 134 -12.47 -5.73 4.32
CA ALA A 134 -13.92 -5.77 4.28
C ALA A 134 -14.52 -7.12 4.74
N LEU A 135 -13.82 -8.23 4.46
CA LEU A 135 -14.21 -9.56 4.94
C LEU A 135 -13.98 -9.72 6.45
N VAL A 136 -12.85 -9.22 6.96
CA VAL A 136 -12.50 -9.30 8.38
C VAL A 136 -13.42 -8.41 9.23
N SER A 137 -13.68 -7.18 8.78
CA SER A 137 -14.60 -6.23 9.44
C SER A 137 -16.08 -6.57 9.22
N ARG A 138 -16.40 -7.52 8.33
CA ARG A 138 -17.76 -7.85 7.89
C ARG A 138 -18.48 -6.67 7.25
N ASP A 139 -17.76 -5.77 6.64
CA ASP A 139 -18.31 -4.62 5.91
C ASP A 139 -18.81 -5.06 4.52
N THR A 140 -20.08 -5.48 4.48
CA THR A 140 -20.73 -5.91 3.23
C THR A 140 -20.88 -4.77 2.22
N ARG A 141 -21.00 -3.52 2.68
CA ARG A 141 -21.08 -2.36 1.80
C ARG A 141 -19.77 -2.15 1.04
N LEU A 142 -18.64 -2.20 1.73
CA LEU A 142 -17.32 -2.09 1.11
C LEU A 142 -17.08 -3.24 0.12
N GLN A 143 -17.49 -4.47 0.48
CA GLN A 143 -17.39 -5.62 -0.45
C GLN A 143 -18.16 -5.37 -1.74
N GLU A 144 -19.39 -4.87 -1.68
CA GLU A 144 -20.18 -4.56 -2.89
C GLU A 144 -19.61 -3.37 -3.68
N GLN A 145 -19.07 -2.35 -3.01
CA GLN A 145 -18.41 -1.23 -3.66
C GLN A 145 -17.16 -1.70 -4.43
N LEU A 146 -16.32 -2.54 -3.85
CA LEU A 146 -15.13 -3.10 -4.51
C LEU A 146 -15.51 -3.95 -5.73
N LYS A 147 -16.57 -4.76 -5.63
CA LYS A 147 -17.10 -5.50 -6.78
C LYS A 147 -17.66 -4.57 -7.88
N ALA A 148 -18.28 -3.46 -7.51
CA ALA A 148 -18.76 -2.48 -8.48
C ALA A 148 -17.60 -1.79 -9.21
N VAL A 149 -16.59 -1.33 -8.48
CA VAL A 149 -15.41 -0.67 -9.05
C VAL A 149 -14.68 -1.60 -10.03
N SER A 150 -14.57 -2.90 -9.75
CA SER A 150 -13.92 -3.85 -10.66
C SER A 150 -14.58 -3.95 -12.04
N ARG A 151 -15.84 -3.51 -12.18
CA ARG A 151 -16.58 -3.49 -13.44
C ARG A 151 -16.50 -2.16 -14.18
N MET A 152 -15.91 -1.14 -13.56
CA MET A 152 -15.88 0.23 -14.07
C MET A 152 -14.58 0.59 -14.78
N GLY A 153 -13.56 -0.27 -14.78
CA GLY A 153 -12.21 0.06 -15.24
C GLY A 153 -12.16 0.74 -16.59
N GLY A 154 -12.74 0.13 -17.64
CA GLY A 154 -12.75 0.74 -18.98
C GLY A 154 -13.46 2.08 -19.04
N ALA A 155 -14.59 2.24 -18.36
CA ALA A 155 -15.32 3.51 -18.33
C ALA A 155 -14.56 4.61 -17.55
N LEU A 156 -13.79 4.23 -16.54
CA LEU A 156 -12.90 5.17 -15.84
C LEU A 156 -11.78 5.64 -16.75
N ASP A 157 -11.13 4.73 -17.47
CA ASP A 157 -10.07 5.06 -18.42
C ASP A 157 -10.56 6.02 -19.50
N GLU A 158 -11.71 5.75 -20.11
CA GLU A 158 -12.31 6.64 -21.12
C GLU A 158 -12.60 8.04 -20.59
N ARG A 159 -13.02 8.14 -19.35
CA ARG A 159 -13.36 9.42 -18.70
C ARG A 159 -12.14 10.22 -18.29
N GLU A 160 -11.16 9.58 -17.66
CA GLU A 160 -10.03 10.27 -17.00
C GLU A 160 -8.81 10.45 -17.91
N LEU A 161 -8.65 9.58 -18.92
CA LEU A 161 -7.50 9.63 -19.81
C LEU A 161 -7.32 10.97 -20.56
N PRO A 162 -8.39 11.65 -21.04
CA PRO A 162 -8.24 12.96 -21.67
C PRO A 162 -7.64 14.02 -20.73
N LEU A 163 -8.06 14.05 -19.47
CA LEU A 163 -7.50 14.95 -18.45
C LEU A 163 -6.05 14.60 -18.15
N ALA A 164 -5.74 13.32 -17.99
CA ALA A 164 -4.37 12.88 -17.75
C ALA A 164 -3.43 13.29 -18.89
N ARG A 165 -3.87 13.18 -20.16
CA ARG A 165 -3.07 13.63 -21.32
C ARG A 165 -2.88 15.14 -21.29
N GLN A 166 -3.90 15.93 -21.04
CA GLN A 166 -3.80 17.38 -20.93
C GLN A 166 -2.81 17.81 -19.83
N LEU A 167 -2.80 17.13 -18.69
CA LEU A 167 -1.88 17.39 -17.60
C LEU A 167 -0.45 16.98 -17.96
N ALA A 168 -0.28 15.90 -18.70
CA ALA A 168 1.04 15.42 -19.13
C ALA A 168 1.70 16.30 -20.22
N GLU A 169 0.94 17.16 -20.90
CA GLU A 169 1.48 18.13 -21.87
C GLU A 169 2.15 19.35 -21.22
N LYS A 170 1.94 19.54 -19.91
CA LYS A 170 2.55 20.63 -19.17
C LYS A 170 3.95 20.28 -18.70
N ASP A 171 4.81 21.28 -18.65
CA ASP A 171 6.20 21.15 -18.21
C ASP A 171 6.29 21.33 -16.68
N TRP A 172 6.09 20.22 -15.97
CA TRP A 172 6.17 20.17 -14.51
C TRP A 172 7.58 19.90 -14.01
N ASP A 173 8.04 20.65 -13.02
CA ASP A 173 9.34 20.42 -12.36
C ASP A 173 9.20 19.52 -11.13
N HIS A 174 8.04 19.56 -10.50
CA HIS A 174 7.82 18.91 -9.22
C HIS A 174 6.38 18.37 -9.13
N VAL A 175 6.21 17.26 -8.44
CA VAL A 175 4.91 16.68 -8.15
C VAL A 175 4.75 16.56 -6.62
N VAL A 176 3.62 17.04 -6.12
CA VAL A 176 3.22 16.86 -4.72
C VAL A 176 1.94 16.02 -4.69
N VAL A 177 2.00 14.91 -3.99
CA VAL A 177 0.87 14.00 -3.80
C VAL A 177 0.39 14.12 -2.36
N LEU A 178 -0.92 14.33 -2.18
CA LEU A 178 -1.52 14.56 -0.88
C LEU A 178 -2.61 13.53 -0.60
N ALA A 179 -2.55 12.87 0.52
CA ALA A 179 -3.62 11.98 1.01
C ALA A 179 -3.46 11.69 2.50
N ASP A 180 -4.52 11.14 3.09
CA ASP A 180 -4.53 10.69 4.48
C ASP A 180 -5.08 9.26 4.60
N ALA A 181 -5.06 8.74 5.82
CA ALA A 181 -5.72 7.51 6.24
C ALA A 181 -5.38 6.30 5.34
N GLU A 182 -6.40 5.60 4.86
CA GLU A 182 -6.27 4.38 4.07
C GLU A 182 -5.66 4.63 2.69
N ALA A 183 -5.87 5.82 2.13
CA ALA A 183 -5.32 6.22 0.84
C ALA A 183 -3.85 6.65 0.91
N ALA A 184 -3.35 7.02 2.08
CA ALA A 184 -2.01 7.59 2.24
C ALA A 184 -0.91 6.72 1.60
N GLY A 185 -0.90 5.42 1.87
CA GLY A 185 0.13 4.54 1.35
C GLY A 185 0.08 4.37 -0.16
N VAL A 186 -1.10 4.12 -0.75
CA VAL A 186 -1.22 3.96 -2.20
C VAL A 186 -0.94 5.27 -2.94
N MET A 187 -1.25 6.42 -2.34
CA MET A 187 -0.93 7.72 -2.91
C MET A 187 0.55 8.08 -2.76
N GLU A 188 1.22 7.66 -1.68
CA GLU A 188 2.67 7.72 -1.56
C GLU A 188 3.37 6.88 -2.64
N GLU A 189 2.78 5.73 -2.98
CA GLU A 189 3.25 4.93 -4.11
C GLU A 189 3.12 5.70 -5.43
N GLY A 190 2.02 6.43 -5.64
CA GLY A 190 1.86 7.33 -6.79
C GLY A 190 3.00 8.36 -6.88
N ALA A 191 3.42 8.96 -5.76
CA ALA A 191 4.59 9.83 -5.74
C ALA A 191 5.89 9.07 -6.09
N LEU A 192 6.03 7.82 -5.65
CA LEU A 192 7.16 6.97 -6.03
C LEU A 192 7.14 6.67 -7.53
N ALA A 193 5.98 6.37 -8.11
CA ALA A 193 5.83 6.10 -9.53
C ALA A 193 6.22 7.30 -10.41
N PHE A 194 5.93 8.54 -10.01
CA PHE A 194 6.43 9.72 -10.72
C PHE A 194 7.97 9.79 -10.76
N LYS A 195 8.65 9.38 -9.69
CA LYS A 195 10.12 9.29 -9.67
C LYS A 195 10.64 8.19 -10.61
N GLU A 196 10.03 7.01 -10.53
CA GLU A 196 10.52 5.82 -11.24
C GLU A 196 10.22 5.86 -12.75
N ILE A 197 9.05 6.37 -13.14
CA ILE A 197 8.56 6.34 -14.52
C ILE A 197 8.87 7.64 -15.26
N CYS A 198 8.60 8.78 -14.62
CA CYS A 198 8.75 10.10 -15.25
C CYS A 198 10.08 10.79 -14.93
N CYS A 199 10.87 10.23 -14.01
CA CYS A 199 12.11 10.87 -13.50
C CYS A 199 11.85 12.28 -12.93
N LEU A 200 10.63 12.55 -12.46
CA LEU A 200 10.26 13.82 -11.85
C LEU A 200 10.49 13.81 -10.34
N ASN A 201 10.94 14.94 -9.81
CA ASN A 201 10.94 15.13 -8.37
C ASN A 201 9.51 15.05 -7.86
N SER A 202 9.28 14.22 -6.85
CA SER A 202 7.95 14.09 -6.26
C SER A 202 8.02 13.84 -4.76
N ASN A 203 7.03 14.34 -4.06
CA ASN A 203 6.89 14.17 -2.62
C ASN A 203 5.47 13.77 -2.27
N PHE A 204 5.34 13.02 -1.19
CA PHE A 204 4.06 12.72 -0.55
C PHE A 204 3.99 13.41 0.80
N TYR A 205 2.83 14.00 1.11
CA TYR A 205 2.52 14.59 2.42
C TYR A 205 1.07 14.29 2.81
N ASN A 206 0.80 14.35 4.11
CA ASN A 206 -0.56 14.39 4.59
C ASN A 206 -1.23 15.72 4.26
N LEU A 207 -2.57 15.69 4.01
CA LEU A 207 -3.34 16.82 3.50
C LEU A 207 -3.17 18.12 4.29
N LEU A 208 -3.22 18.04 5.60
CA LEU A 208 -3.07 19.21 6.43
C LEU A 208 -1.61 19.47 6.83
N ASP A 209 -0.80 18.43 6.90
CA ASP A 209 0.58 18.51 7.34
C ASP A 209 1.49 19.22 6.32
N VAL A 210 1.14 19.19 5.05
CA VAL A 210 1.85 19.94 3.98
C VAL A 210 1.98 21.43 4.31
N ARG A 211 1.04 22.01 5.06
CA ARG A 211 1.03 23.43 5.47
C ARG A 211 2.10 23.76 6.51
N HIS A 212 2.65 22.75 7.19
CA HIS A 212 3.63 22.91 8.26
C HIS A 212 5.08 22.84 7.77
N GLY A 213 5.35 23.48 6.64
CA GLY A 213 6.68 23.60 6.05
C GLY A 213 6.71 23.26 4.54
N PRO A 214 6.33 22.06 4.11
CA PRO A 214 6.46 21.66 2.71
C PRO A 214 5.77 22.56 1.69
N VAL A 215 4.73 23.27 2.07
CA VAL A 215 3.99 24.22 1.20
C VAL A 215 4.90 25.26 0.54
N VAL A 216 6.03 25.60 1.13
CA VAL A 216 7.00 26.57 0.55
C VAL A 216 7.66 26.06 -0.74
N MET A 217 7.55 24.77 -1.03
CA MET A 217 8.08 24.14 -2.25
C MET A 217 7.04 24.08 -3.38
N ILE A 218 5.82 24.55 -3.13
CA ILE A 218 4.73 24.51 -4.11
C ILE A 218 4.71 25.84 -4.84
N ASP A 219 4.90 25.81 -6.14
CA ASP A 219 4.87 26.96 -7.05
C ASP A 219 4.04 26.67 -8.31
N GLU A 220 4.08 27.56 -9.30
CA GLU A 220 3.31 27.46 -10.54
C GLU A 220 3.74 26.30 -11.46
N ARG A 221 4.92 25.68 -11.20
CA ARG A 221 5.43 24.51 -11.92
C ARG A 221 5.28 23.21 -11.11
N THR A 222 4.59 23.28 -9.98
CA THR A 222 4.31 22.12 -9.16
C THR A 222 2.95 21.53 -9.51
N PHE A 223 2.91 20.27 -9.92
CA PHE A 223 1.67 19.51 -10.05
C PHE A 223 1.25 18.96 -8.68
N VAL A 224 0.12 19.43 -8.16
CA VAL A 224 -0.45 18.94 -6.91
C VAL A 224 -1.59 17.97 -7.19
N PHE A 225 -1.45 16.74 -6.72
CA PHE A 225 -2.47 15.71 -6.80
C PHE A 225 -2.97 15.35 -5.40
N ALA A 226 -4.18 15.76 -5.05
CA ALA A 226 -4.78 15.55 -3.74
C ALA A 226 -5.94 14.55 -3.81
N PHE A 227 -5.93 13.54 -2.94
CA PHE A 227 -7.04 12.62 -2.76
C PHE A 227 -7.87 13.04 -1.55
N LEU A 228 -9.15 13.36 -1.78
CA LEU A 228 -10.10 13.79 -0.77
C LEU A 228 -11.24 12.77 -0.66
N GLU A 229 -11.46 12.23 0.53
CA GLU A 229 -12.48 11.19 0.76
C GLU A 229 -13.89 11.77 0.94
N SER A 230 -14.01 13.02 1.36
CA SER A 230 -15.30 13.65 1.66
C SER A 230 -15.29 15.16 1.42
N ALA A 231 -16.49 15.73 1.29
CA ALA A 231 -16.67 17.16 1.20
C ALA A 231 -16.13 17.92 2.43
N GLY A 232 -16.20 17.33 3.63
CA GLY A 232 -15.65 17.93 4.85
C GLY A 232 -14.14 18.09 4.81
N GLN A 233 -13.42 17.19 4.14
CA GLN A 233 -11.98 17.35 3.91
C GLN A 233 -11.70 18.51 2.94
N THR A 234 -12.54 18.69 1.92
CA THR A 234 -12.41 19.80 0.95
C THR A 234 -12.51 21.16 1.62
N GLU A 235 -13.33 21.30 2.67
CA GLU A 235 -13.47 22.56 3.43
C GLU A 235 -12.28 22.85 4.33
N GLN A 236 -11.54 21.84 4.75
CA GLN A 236 -10.39 21.96 5.66
C GLN A 236 -9.04 22.03 4.91
N ALA A 237 -8.95 21.46 3.72
CA ALA A 237 -7.76 21.46 2.89
C ALA A 237 -7.57 22.77 2.12
#